data_92309e01f3d8111750de01c32a2ff734
#
_entry.id   92309e01f3d8111750de01c32a2ff734
#
_cell.length_a   1.000
_cell.length_b   1.000
_cell.length_c   1.000
_cell.angle_alpha   90.00
_cell.angle_beta   90.00
_cell.angle_gamma   90.00
#
_symmetry.space_group_name_H-M   'P 1'
#
loop_
_entity.id
_entity.type
_entity.pdbx_description
1 polymer ?
#
loop_
_entity_poly.entity_id
_entity_poly.type
_entity_poly.pdbx_seq_one_letter_code
_entity_poly.pdbx_strand_id
1 'polypeptide(L)'
;MKNSIDIIVPYWGEFSLLKQTVDSVLAQTSKAWHLTILDDHYPDKTAYYYYKKLNDKRITYIRHRKNIGITANFNYAIQHASAPYCMIVGCDDKLLPSYVDTALKNIGEADFYQPRVQIIDDKSNVYLPLVDKVKRILQPKKSGILSGEKLATSLCCGNWLYFPSITWKTDTLKRYSFDTKYKILEDVIVELTMIIDGASLYFDTTETFQYRRFAESLSSKEKGKNGIRFKEEK
;
A
#
# COMPACT_ATOMS: atom_id res chain seq x y z
N MET A 1 -9.62 -11.84 16.18
CA MET A 1 -9.26 -10.67 17.02
C MET A 1 -10.14 -9.52 16.61
N LYS A 2 -10.78 -8.81 17.57
CA LYS A 2 -11.76 -7.74 17.22
C LYS A 2 -11.18 -6.53 16.45
N ASN A 3 -9.89 -6.25 16.55
CA ASN A 3 -9.19 -5.19 15.82
C ASN A 3 -7.84 -5.71 15.35
N SER A 4 -7.73 -6.07 14.09
CA SER A 4 -6.47 -6.50 13.47
C SER A 4 -6.40 -6.05 12.02
N ILE A 5 -5.22 -6.05 11.45
CA ILE A 5 -4.94 -5.68 10.06
C ILE A 5 -4.47 -6.91 9.29
N ASP A 6 -5.13 -7.23 8.18
CA ASP A 6 -4.58 -8.12 7.17
C ASP A 6 -3.58 -7.34 6.32
N ILE A 7 -2.30 -7.60 6.51
CA ILE A 7 -1.21 -7.03 5.73
C ILE A 7 -0.98 -7.96 4.55
N ILE A 8 -1.25 -7.48 3.34
CA ILE A 8 -1.15 -8.30 2.14
C ILE A 8 -0.04 -7.73 1.26
N VAL A 9 0.89 -8.60 0.86
CA VAL A 9 2.07 -8.25 0.07
C VAL A 9 1.98 -8.96 -1.27
N PRO A 10 1.48 -8.31 -2.33
CA PRO A 10 1.60 -8.82 -3.68
C PRO A 10 3.09 -8.89 -4.05
N TYR A 11 3.55 -10.07 -4.45
CA TYR A 11 4.97 -10.32 -4.65
C TYR A 11 5.30 -10.65 -6.10
N TRP A 12 6.11 -9.79 -6.69
CA TRP A 12 6.80 -9.98 -7.95
C TRP A 12 8.09 -9.17 -7.92
N GLY A 13 9.20 -9.79 -7.53
CA GLY A 13 10.45 -9.05 -7.38
C GLY A 13 11.53 -9.83 -6.64
N GLU A 14 12.58 -9.15 -6.23
CA GLU A 14 13.70 -9.77 -5.55
C GLU A 14 13.37 -10.19 -4.12
N PHE A 15 13.78 -11.40 -3.76
CA PHE A 15 13.57 -11.96 -2.44
C PHE A 15 14.18 -11.11 -1.31
N SER A 16 15.32 -10.47 -1.56
CA SER A 16 16.00 -9.61 -0.58
C SER A 16 15.14 -8.42 -0.14
N LEU A 17 14.35 -7.85 -1.06
CA LEU A 17 13.44 -6.75 -0.78
C LEU A 17 12.19 -7.24 -0.04
N LEU A 18 11.56 -8.32 -0.55
CA LEU A 18 10.45 -8.96 0.15
C LEU A 18 10.81 -9.32 1.58
N LYS A 19 12.01 -9.84 1.81
CA LYS A 19 12.49 -10.18 3.15
C LYS A 19 12.55 -8.96 4.07
N GLN A 20 13.01 -7.80 3.58
CA GLN A 20 13.01 -6.56 4.35
C GLN A 20 11.58 -6.11 4.71
N THR A 21 10.65 -6.21 3.77
CA THR A 21 9.23 -5.92 4.01
C THR A 21 8.66 -6.83 5.09
N VAL A 22 8.84 -8.14 4.97
CA VAL A 22 8.35 -9.11 5.96
C VAL A 22 9.00 -8.93 7.32
N ASP A 23 10.32 -8.72 7.38
CA ASP A 23 11.04 -8.45 8.62
C ASP A 23 10.48 -7.19 9.33
N SER A 24 10.08 -6.17 8.58
CA SER A 24 9.46 -4.95 9.12
C SER A 24 8.06 -5.21 9.72
N VAL A 25 7.30 -6.15 9.17
CA VAL A 25 6.03 -6.60 9.74
C VAL A 25 6.26 -7.43 10.99
N LEU A 26 7.23 -8.31 10.99
CA LEU A 26 7.60 -9.11 12.18
C LEU A 26 8.07 -8.24 13.34
N ALA A 27 8.70 -7.10 13.04
CA ALA A 27 9.20 -6.13 14.01
C ALA A 27 8.11 -5.21 14.59
N GLN A 28 6.84 -5.34 14.18
CA GLN A 28 5.75 -4.52 14.72
C GLN A 28 5.59 -4.73 16.23
N THR A 29 5.40 -3.64 16.96
CA THR A 29 5.14 -3.63 18.42
C THR A 29 3.82 -4.32 18.72
N SER A 30 2.76 -3.99 18.00
CA SER A 30 1.50 -4.72 18.05
C SER A 30 1.62 -6.08 17.39
N LYS A 31 0.89 -7.07 17.93
CA LYS A 31 0.73 -8.40 17.31
C LYS A 31 -0.64 -8.57 16.63
N ALA A 32 -1.42 -7.49 16.52
CA ALA A 32 -2.76 -7.48 15.92
C ALA A 32 -2.70 -7.39 14.39
N TRP A 33 -1.98 -8.31 13.75
CA TRP A 33 -1.86 -8.41 12.30
C TRP A 33 -1.77 -9.86 11.83
N HIS A 34 -2.17 -10.08 10.59
CA HIS A 34 -1.88 -11.27 9.80
C HIS A 34 -1.18 -10.83 8.51
N LEU A 35 -0.18 -11.57 8.09
CA LEU A 35 0.57 -11.30 6.87
C LEU A 35 0.25 -12.36 5.81
N THR A 36 -0.17 -11.92 4.64
CA THR A 36 -0.33 -12.79 3.47
C THR A 36 0.60 -12.33 2.36
N ILE A 37 1.52 -13.21 1.94
CA ILE A 37 2.36 -13.00 0.77
C ILE A 37 1.69 -13.65 -0.42
N LEU A 38 1.35 -12.84 -1.45
CA LEU A 38 0.71 -13.28 -2.68
C LEU A 38 1.73 -13.33 -3.82
N ASP A 39 2.41 -14.46 -3.96
CA ASP A 39 3.40 -14.69 -5.01
C ASP A 39 2.71 -14.88 -6.38
N ASP A 40 2.89 -13.93 -7.26
CA ASP A 40 2.33 -13.94 -8.61
C ASP A 40 3.13 -14.83 -9.58
N HIS A 41 3.55 -16.00 -9.10
CA HIS A 41 4.33 -16.99 -9.83
C HIS A 41 5.73 -16.47 -10.23
N TYR A 42 6.39 -15.73 -9.34
CA TYR A 42 7.73 -15.22 -9.61
C TYR A 42 8.70 -16.36 -9.99
N PRO A 43 9.54 -16.21 -11.04
CA PRO A 43 10.37 -17.32 -11.54
C PRO A 43 11.30 -17.91 -10.48
N ASP A 44 11.94 -17.08 -9.66
CA ASP A 44 12.76 -17.55 -8.54
C ASP A 44 11.88 -18.03 -7.38
N LYS A 45 12.12 -19.26 -6.92
CA LYS A 45 11.37 -19.90 -5.85
C LYS A 45 12.02 -19.74 -4.47
N THR A 46 13.03 -18.92 -4.32
CA THR A 46 13.73 -18.71 -3.05
C THR A 46 12.77 -18.26 -1.96
N ALA A 47 11.89 -17.30 -2.25
CA ALA A 47 10.84 -16.85 -1.32
C ALA A 47 9.91 -17.99 -0.93
N TYR A 48 9.43 -18.78 -1.90
CA TYR A 48 8.55 -19.90 -1.65
C TYR A 48 9.15 -20.90 -0.66
N TYR A 49 10.39 -21.34 -0.89
CA TYR A 49 11.04 -22.31 -0.01
C TYR A 49 11.38 -21.72 1.37
N TYR A 50 11.72 -20.43 1.43
CA TYR A 50 12.02 -19.74 2.68
C TYR A 50 10.78 -19.64 3.57
N TYR A 51 9.68 -19.07 3.07
CA TYR A 51 8.48 -18.84 3.87
C TYR A 51 7.69 -20.13 4.16
N LYS A 52 7.79 -21.15 3.31
CA LYS A 52 7.22 -22.47 3.60
C LYS A 52 7.83 -23.12 4.83
N LYS A 53 9.09 -22.82 5.16
CA LYS A 53 9.77 -23.34 6.36
C LYS A 53 9.51 -22.48 7.60
N LEU A 54 9.00 -21.27 7.42
CA LEU A 54 8.75 -20.34 8.53
C LEU A 54 7.50 -20.81 9.29
N ASN A 55 7.66 -21.19 10.56
CA ASN A 55 6.58 -21.68 11.40
C ASN A 55 5.96 -20.55 12.23
N ASP A 56 5.44 -19.51 11.57
CA ASP A 56 4.64 -18.44 12.22
C ASP A 56 3.20 -18.52 11.71
N LYS A 57 2.27 -18.82 12.59
CA LYS A 57 0.83 -18.99 12.27
C LYS A 57 0.17 -17.69 11.76
N ARG A 58 0.83 -16.54 11.92
CA ARG A 58 0.35 -15.24 11.43
C ARG A 58 0.76 -14.99 9.99
N ILE A 59 1.60 -15.85 9.38
CA ILE A 59 2.10 -15.68 8.02
C ILE A 59 1.51 -16.76 7.12
N THR A 60 0.89 -16.32 6.05
CA THR A 60 0.39 -17.17 4.97
C THR A 60 1.15 -16.86 3.68
N TYR A 61 1.63 -17.89 2.98
CA TYR A 61 2.26 -17.76 1.67
C TYR A 61 1.40 -18.45 0.63
N ILE A 62 0.87 -17.67 -0.31
CA ILE A 62 0.05 -18.16 -1.43
C ILE A 62 0.83 -17.91 -2.71
N ARG A 63 1.06 -18.96 -3.50
CA ARG A 63 1.67 -18.86 -4.83
C ARG A 63 0.65 -19.18 -5.88
N HIS A 64 0.42 -18.25 -6.80
CA HIS A 64 -0.46 -18.47 -7.95
C HIS A 64 0.11 -19.56 -8.88
N ARG A 65 -0.78 -20.23 -9.62
CA ARG A 65 -0.39 -21.26 -10.61
C ARG A 65 0.30 -20.67 -11.83
N LYS A 66 0.03 -19.39 -12.14
CA LYS A 66 0.62 -18.58 -13.22
C LYS A 66 0.65 -17.12 -12.79
N ASN A 67 1.42 -16.29 -13.49
CA ASN A 67 1.35 -14.85 -13.34
C ASN A 67 -0.03 -14.33 -13.80
N ILE A 68 -0.72 -13.60 -12.94
CA ILE A 68 -2.04 -13.02 -13.20
C ILE A 68 -2.00 -11.51 -13.36
N GLY A 69 -0.85 -10.88 -13.06
CA GLY A 69 -0.62 -9.45 -13.14
C GLY A 69 -1.03 -8.69 -11.86
N ILE A 70 -0.48 -7.48 -11.71
CA ILE A 70 -0.58 -6.71 -10.46
C ILE A 70 -2.01 -6.38 -10.09
N THR A 71 -2.82 -5.89 -11.02
CA THR A 71 -4.23 -5.49 -10.80
C THR A 71 -5.08 -6.69 -10.36
N ALA A 72 -4.93 -7.85 -11.03
CA ALA A 72 -5.64 -9.06 -10.64
C ALA A 72 -5.18 -9.56 -9.26
N ASN A 73 -3.89 -9.40 -8.95
CA ASN A 73 -3.33 -9.77 -7.64
C ASN A 73 -3.83 -8.84 -6.53
N PHE A 74 -4.02 -7.55 -6.79
CA PHE A 74 -4.67 -6.61 -5.86
C PHE A 74 -6.13 -7.00 -5.60
N ASN A 75 -6.90 -7.29 -6.66
CA ASN A 75 -8.29 -7.74 -6.51
C ASN A 75 -8.38 -9.05 -5.73
N TYR A 76 -7.45 -9.99 -5.97
CA TYR A 76 -7.34 -11.20 -5.19
C TYR A 76 -7.06 -10.90 -3.71
N ALA A 77 -6.14 -9.97 -3.42
CA ALA A 77 -5.82 -9.53 -2.07
C ALA A 77 -7.04 -9.02 -1.31
N ILE A 78 -7.81 -8.10 -1.93
CA ILE A 78 -9.02 -7.52 -1.32
C ILE A 78 -10.03 -8.59 -0.98
N GLN A 79 -10.31 -9.52 -1.89
CA GLN A 79 -11.30 -10.58 -1.67
C GLN A 79 -10.92 -11.54 -0.55
N HIS A 80 -9.61 -11.76 -0.33
CA HIS A 80 -9.10 -12.67 0.69
C HIS A 80 -8.84 -12.01 2.04
N ALA A 81 -8.92 -10.68 2.12
CA ALA A 81 -8.88 -9.98 3.40
C ALA A 81 -10.07 -10.38 4.27
N SER A 82 -9.83 -10.71 5.53
CA SER A 82 -10.83 -11.21 6.49
C SER A 82 -10.88 -10.43 7.80
N ALA A 83 -9.77 -9.76 8.15
CA ALA A 83 -9.71 -8.89 9.32
C ALA A 83 -10.55 -7.61 9.10
N PRO A 84 -10.95 -6.90 10.17
CA PRO A 84 -11.70 -5.63 10.06
C PRO A 84 -10.99 -4.57 9.22
N TYR A 85 -9.66 -4.62 9.19
CA TYR A 85 -8.82 -3.72 8.41
C TYR A 85 -7.88 -4.52 7.51
N CYS A 86 -7.54 -3.94 6.37
CA CYS A 86 -6.54 -4.51 5.46
C CYS A 86 -5.64 -3.43 4.87
N MET A 87 -4.46 -3.84 4.41
CA MET A 87 -3.56 -2.99 3.63
C MET A 87 -2.87 -3.82 2.55
N ILE A 88 -2.54 -3.18 1.43
CA ILE A 88 -1.80 -3.79 0.33
C ILE A 88 -0.44 -3.09 0.26
N VAL A 89 0.61 -3.78 0.68
CA VAL A 89 1.97 -3.23 0.84
C VAL A 89 2.83 -3.64 -0.33
N GLY A 90 3.64 -2.72 -0.87
CA GLY A 90 4.67 -3.06 -1.84
C GLY A 90 5.68 -4.06 -1.27
N CYS A 91 6.12 -5.01 -2.09
CA CYS A 91 7.08 -6.03 -1.65
C CYS A 91 8.52 -5.50 -1.43
N ASP A 92 8.70 -4.19 -1.51
CA ASP A 92 9.95 -3.44 -1.34
C ASP A 92 9.83 -2.30 -0.30
N ASP A 93 8.63 -2.07 0.22
CA ASP A 93 8.35 -1.06 1.24
C ASP A 93 8.57 -1.60 2.67
N LYS A 94 8.56 -0.71 3.67
CA LYS A 94 8.77 -1.10 5.07
C LYS A 94 7.81 -0.38 6.01
N LEU A 95 7.31 -1.10 6.99
CA LEU A 95 6.54 -0.54 8.09
C LEU A 95 7.51 -0.18 9.23
N LEU A 96 7.40 1.03 9.81
CA LEU A 96 8.09 1.32 11.05
C LEU A 96 7.40 0.60 12.22
N PRO A 97 8.10 0.31 13.33
CA PRO A 97 7.61 -0.60 14.38
C PRO A 97 6.24 -0.24 14.97
N SER A 98 5.86 1.02 14.98
CA SER A 98 4.58 1.49 15.54
C SER A 98 3.43 1.57 14.53
N TYR A 99 3.61 1.16 13.27
CA TYR A 99 2.59 1.34 12.24
C TYR A 99 1.24 0.73 12.63
N VAL A 100 1.22 -0.54 13.02
CA VAL A 100 -0.02 -1.26 13.34
C VAL A 100 -0.75 -0.64 14.54
N ASP A 101 -0.02 -0.33 15.61
CA ASP A 101 -0.60 0.34 16.78
C ASP A 101 -1.20 1.70 16.44
N THR A 102 -0.46 2.50 15.67
CA THR A 102 -0.87 3.87 15.31
C THR A 102 -2.07 3.85 14.37
N ALA A 103 -2.08 2.95 13.37
CA ALA A 103 -3.21 2.80 12.45
C ALA A 103 -4.49 2.36 13.18
N LEU A 104 -4.41 1.31 14.01
CA LEU A 104 -5.56 0.81 14.76
C LEU A 104 -6.10 1.81 15.80
N LYS A 105 -5.23 2.65 16.37
CA LYS A 105 -5.61 3.69 17.32
C LYS A 105 -6.33 4.85 16.62
N ASN A 106 -5.87 5.25 15.44
CA ASN A 106 -6.23 6.54 14.84
C ASN A 106 -7.30 6.42 13.74
N ILE A 107 -7.46 5.27 13.08
CA ILE A 107 -8.43 5.10 11.99
C ILE A 107 -9.87 5.44 12.43
N GLY A 108 -10.27 5.05 13.64
CA GLY A 108 -11.55 5.40 14.24
C GLY A 108 -12.75 5.19 13.30
N GLU A 109 -13.51 6.25 13.08
CA GLU A 109 -14.67 6.24 12.18
C GLU A 109 -14.29 6.40 10.70
N ALA A 110 -13.06 6.82 10.38
CA ALA A 110 -12.63 6.97 8.99
C ALA A 110 -12.63 5.63 8.23
N ASP A 111 -12.85 5.67 6.93
CA ASP A 111 -12.88 4.49 6.06
C ASP A 111 -11.49 4.01 5.70
N PHE A 112 -10.53 4.92 5.69
CA PHE A 112 -9.12 4.58 5.49
C PHE A 112 -8.20 5.52 6.26
N TYR A 113 -7.01 5.02 6.55
CA TYR A 113 -5.95 5.67 7.30
C TYR A 113 -4.69 5.75 6.48
N GLN A 114 -4.02 6.90 6.47
CA GLN A 114 -2.68 7.05 5.90
C GLN A 114 -1.77 7.82 6.85
N PRO A 115 -0.62 7.26 7.22
CA PRO A 115 0.41 7.99 7.95
C PRO A 115 1.21 8.89 6.99
N ARG A 116 1.98 9.81 7.57
CA ARG A 116 3.06 10.43 6.83
C ARG A 116 4.14 9.39 6.52
N VAL A 117 4.70 9.51 5.31
CA VAL A 117 5.61 8.52 4.75
C VAL A 117 7.03 9.09 4.68
N GLN A 118 8.03 8.29 5.05
CA GLN A 118 9.43 8.54 4.76
C GLN A 118 9.76 7.92 3.40
N ILE A 119 10.56 8.59 2.59
CA ILE A 119 11.06 8.02 1.34
C ILE A 119 12.43 7.42 1.59
N ILE A 120 12.66 6.20 1.09
CA ILE A 120 13.93 5.51 1.17
C ILE A 120 14.45 5.13 -0.22
N ASP A 121 15.77 5.11 -0.38
CA ASP A 121 16.44 4.63 -1.59
C ASP A 121 16.56 3.09 -1.64
N ASP A 122 17.24 2.56 -2.64
CA ASP A 122 17.54 1.14 -2.82
C ASP A 122 18.33 0.54 -1.64
N LYS A 123 19.13 1.36 -0.95
CA LYS A 123 19.93 0.98 0.23
C LYS A 123 19.23 1.23 1.55
N SER A 124 17.95 1.64 1.53
CA SER A 124 17.16 2.02 2.70
C SER A 124 17.63 3.30 3.42
N ASN A 125 18.39 4.18 2.77
CA ASN A 125 18.71 5.49 3.30
C ASN A 125 17.52 6.42 3.10
N VAL A 126 17.16 7.19 4.15
CA VAL A 126 16.10 8.18 4.06
C VAL A 126 16.58 9.39 3.23
N TYR A 127 15.78 9.78 2.26
CA TYR A 127 15.99 10.97 1.46
C TYR A 127 14.66 11.61 1.05
N LEU A 128 14.67 12.77 0.43
CA LEU A 128 13.43 13.44 0.03
C LEU A 128 13.57 14.03 -1.39
N PRO A 129 13.20 13.25 -2.43
CA PRO A 129 13.24 13.72 -3.82
C PRO A 129 12.21 14.83 -4.07
N LEU A 130 12.43 15.59 -5.16
CA LEU A 130 11.61 16.78 -5.47
C LEU A 130 10.11 16.46 -5.53
N VAL A 131 9.73 15.37 -6.18
CA VAL A 131 8.32 14.95 -6.30
C VAL A 131 7.69 14.73 -4.94
N ASP A 132 8.41 14.15 -3.98
CA ASP A 132 7.89 13.89 -2.64
C ASP A 132 7.95 15.14 -1.74
N LYS A 133 8.85 16.09 -2.02
CA LYS A 133 8.78 17.46 -1.44
C LYS A 133 7.48 18.14 -1.82
N VAL A 134 7.07 18.06 -3.09
CA VAL A 134 5.80 18.61 -3.56
C VAL A 134 4.62 17.91 -2.89
N LYS A 135 4.60 16.56 -2.88
CA LYS A 135 3.58 15.81 -2.14
C LYS A 135 3.49 16.25 -0.67
N ARG A 136 4.61 16.42 0.01
CA ARG A 136 4.67 16.86 1.41
C ARG A 136 4.11 18.27 1.62
N ILE A 137 4.24 19.16 0.65
CA ILE A 137 3.65 20.50 0.68
C ILE A 137 2.13 20.42 0.55
N LEU A 138 1.62 19.54 -0.31
CA LEU A 138 0.19 19.33 -0.56
C LEU A 138 -0.51 18.60 0.60
N GLN A 139 0.21 17.77 1.37
CA GLN A 139 -0.34 17.04 2.51
C GLN A 139 -0.86 17.97 3.60
N PRO A 140 -1.90 17.56 4.35
CA PRO A 140 -2.38 18.28 5.54
C PRO A 140 -1.25 18.53 6.55
N LYS A 141 -1.31 19.68 7.21
CA LYS A 141 -0.31 20.06 8.23
C LYS A 141 -0.61 19.49 9.61
N LYS A 142 -1.84 19.01 9.83
CA LYS A 142 -2.29 18.42 11.11
C LYS A 142 -2.96 17.09 10.83
N SER A 143 -2.86 16.17 11.78
CA SER A 143 -3.60 14.91 11.76
C SER A 143 -5.09 15.18 11.92
N GLY A 144 -5.93 14.39 11.25
CA GLY A 144 -7.38 14.50 11.35
C GLY A 144 -8.13 13.84 10.20
N ILE A 145 -9.45 13.88 10.30
CA ILE A 145 -10.36 13.31 9.28
C ILE A 145 -10.55 14.33 8.16
N LEU A 146 -10.49 13.82 6.92
CA LEU A 146 -10.71 14.52 5.67
C LEU A 146 -11.75 13.76 4.87
N SER A 147 -12.64 14.46 4.16
CA SER A 147 -13.70 13.82 3.36
C SER A 147 -14.26 14.76 2.30
N GLY A 148 -15.10 14.20 1.43
CA GLY A 148 -15.90 14.93 0.46
C GLY A 148 -15.10 15.73 -0.57
N GLU A 149 -15.73 16.74 -1.14
CA GLU A 149 -15.20 17.53 -2.26
C GLU A 149 -13.83 18.17 -1.96
N LYS A 150 -13.60 18.62 -0.73
CA LYS A 150 -12.31 19.22 -0.35
C LYS A 150 -11.16 18.22 -0.43
N LEU A 151 -11.38 16.97 0.00
CA LEU A 151 -10.37 15.93 -0.11
C LEU A 151 -10.17 15.53 -1.58
N ALA A 152 -11.25 15.30 -2.33
CA ALA A 152 -11.19 14.96 -3.75
C ALA A 152 -10.44 16.03 -4.56
N THR A 153 -10.80 17.31 -4.40
CA THR A 153 -10.13 18.43 -5.07
C THR A 153 -8.64 18.50 -4.72
N SER A 154 -8.29 18.30 -3.45
CA SER A 154 -6.89 18.31 -3.02
C SER A 154 -6.07 17.22 -3.71
N LEU A 155 -6.63 16.03 -3.91
CA LEU A 155 -5.98 14.92 -4.62
C LEU A 155 -5.91 15.15 -6.13
N CYS A 156 -6.92 15.78 -6.72
CA CYS A 156 -6.89 16.16 -8.14
C CYS A 156 -5.86 17.25 -8.43
N CYS A 157 -5.57 18.15 -7.49
CA CYS A 157 -4.49 19.13 -7.62
C CYS A 157 -3.10 18.49 -7.57
N GLY A 158 -2.97 17.30 -7.04
CA GLY A 158 -1.76 16.49 -6.99
C GLY A 158 -1.92 15.35 -6.00
N ASN A 159 -1.99 14.12 -6.51
CA ASN A 159 -2.11 12.95 -5.65
C ASN A 159 -0.93 12.84 -4.68
N TRP A 160 -1.16 13.23 -3.42
CA TRP A 160 -0.20 13.15 -2.33
C TRP A 160 -0.35 11.87 -1.49
N LEU A 161 -1.29 10.99 -1.83
CA LEU A 161 -1.41 9.67 -1.21
C LEU A 161 -0.25 8.76 -1.60
N TYR A 162 -0.02 7.77 -0.76
CA TYR A 162 0.91 6.65 -0.99
C TYR A 162 0.14 5.36 -0.75
N PHE A 163 -0.46 4.83 -1.81
CA PHE A 163 -1.31 3.65 -1.77
C PHE A 163 -0.78 2.51 -0.88
N PRO A 164 0.52 2.11 -0.96
CA PRO A 164 1.00 1.00 -0.14
C PRO A 164 1.03 1.29 1.37
N SER A 165 0.89 2.56 1.76
CA SER A 165 0.88 2.95 3.17
C SER A 165 -0.52 3.08 3.76
N ILE A 166 -1.56 2.77 3.00
CA ILE A 166 -2.95 2.97 3.44
C ILE A 166 -3.48 1.72 4.11
N THR A 167 -4.07 1.90 5.29
CA THR A 167 -4.93 0.89 5.95
C THR A 167 -6.38 1.24 5.69
N TRP A 168 -7.15 0.28 5.19
CA TRP A 168 -8.55 0.41 4.79
C TRP A 168 -9.46 -0.33 5.78
N LYS A 169 -10.67 0.15 6.00
CA LYS A 169 -11.76 -0.72 6.47
C LYS A 169 -12.02 -1.76 5.39
N THR A 170 -11.89 -3.03 5.74
CA THR A 170 -11.99 -4.13 4.77
C THR A 170 -13.33 -4.15 4.04
N ASP A 171 -14.43 -3.96 4.77
CA ASP A 171 -15.77 -3.96 4.18
C ASP A 171 -16.00 -2.76 3.25
N THR A 172 -15.35 -1.62 3.51
CA THR A 172 -15.39 -0.46 2.61
C THR A 172 -14.62 -0.77 1.33
N LEU A 173 -13.37 -1.24 1.42
CA LEU A 173 -12.54 -1.53 0.26
C LEU A 173 -13.13 -2.65 -0.63
N LYS A 174 -13.79 -3.66 -0.04
CA LYS A 174 -14.44 -4.76 -0.77
C LYS A 174 -15.58 -4.34 -1.69
N ARG A 175 -16.11 -3.15 -1.54
CA ARG A 175 -17.14 -2.59 -2.45
C ARG A 175 -16.56 -2.13 -3.77
N TYR A 176 -15.23 -2.04 -3.86
CA TYR A 176 -14.51 -1.53 -5.03
C TYR A 176 -13.57 -2.60 -5.59
N SER A 177 -13.19 -2.43 -6.84
CA SER A 177 -12.20 -3.27 -7.51
C SER A 177 -11.28 -2.40 -8.35
N PHE A 178 -10.05 -2.84 -8.52
CA PHE A 178 -9.11 -2.21 -9.45
C PHE A 178 -9.48 -2.60 -10.88
N ASP A 179 -9.62 -1.60 -11.76
CA ASP A 179 -9.96 -1.84 -13.18
C ASP A 179 -8.67 -2.14 -13.96
N THR A 180 -8.66 -3.29 -14.64
CA THR A 180 -7.53 -3.76 -15.46
C THR A 180 -7.25 -2.90 -16.69
N LYS A 181 -8.14 -1.95 -17.03
CA LYS A 181 -7.91 -0.97 -18.10
C LYS A 181 -6.81 0.02 -17.74
N TYR A 182 -6.67 0.33 -16.44
CA TYR A 182 -5.67 1.25 -15.96
C TYR A 182 -4.44 0.48 -15.46
N LYS A 183 -3.25 0.99 -15.78
CA LYS A 183 -1.98 0.36 -15.41
C LYS A 183 -1.17 1.20 -14.42
N ILE A 184 -1.49 2.49 -14.31
CA ILE A 184 -0.73 3.45 -13.52
C ILE A 184 -1.62 4.21 -12.54
N LEU A 185 -2.89 4.47 -12.91
CA LEU A 185 -3.82 5.26 -12.11
C LEU A 185 -4.89 4.39 -11.42
N GLU A 186 -4.73 3.08 -11.43
CA GLU A 186 -5.70 2.14 -10.85
C GLU A 186 -5.98 2.41 -9.36
N ASP A 187 -4.94 2.76 -8.59
CA ASP A 187 -5.03 3.13 -7.17
C ASP A 187 -5.75 4.47 -6.99
N VAL A 188 -5.36 5.48 -7.75
CA VAL A 188 -5.95 6.83 -7.69
C VAL A 188 -7.44 6.80 -8.01
N ILE A 189 -7.85 5.99 -8.99
CA ILE A 189 -9.25 5.88 -9.40
C ILE A 189 -10.09 5.26 -8.28
N VAL A 190 -9.60 4.19 -7.66
CA VAL A 190 -10.28 3.56 -6.52
C VAL A 190 -10.39 4.55 -5.36
N GLU A 191 -9.29 5.23 -4.99
CA GLU A 191 -9.25 6.22 -3.92
C GLU A 191 -10.26 7.36 -4.15
N LEU A 192 -10.26 7.96 -5.35
CA LEU A 192 -11.17 9.05 -5.70
C LEU A 192 -12.63 8.58 -5.73
N THR A 193 -12.91 7.40 -6.31
CA THR A 193 -14.27 6.84 -6.35
C THR A 193 -14.80 6.65 -4.93
N MET A 194 -14.00 6.06 -4.04
CA MET A 194 -14.40 5.89 -2.63
C MET A 194 -14.71 7.23 -1.95
N ILE A 195 -13.90 8.27 -2.20
CA ILE A 195 -14.10 9.60 -1.61
C ILE A 195 -15.36 10.26 -2.16
N ILE A 196 -15.63 10.13 -3.46
CA ILE A 196 -16.86 10.64 -4.10
C ILE A 196 -18.09 9.94 -3.54
N ASP A 197 -17.99 8.64 -3.25
CA ASP A 197 -19.05 7.86 -2.62
C ASP A 197 -19.20 8.12 -1.11
N GLY A 198 -18.45 9.07 -0.57
CA GLY A 198 -18.56 9.54 0.81
C GLY A 198 -17.56 8.96 1.80
N ALA A 199 -16.58 8.17 1.34
CA ALA A 199 -15.54 7.67 2.23
C ALA A 199 -14.65 8.78 2.78
N SER A 200 -14.18 8.58 4.01
CA SER A 200 -13.34 9.51 4.74
C SER A 200 -11.94 8.94 5.03
N LEU A 201 -10.94 9.81 4.96
CA LEU A 201 -9.54 9.53 5.27
C LEU A 201 -9.18 10.10 6.64
N TYR A 202 -8.56 9.31 7.52
CA TYR A 202 -7.76 9.85 8.61
C TYR A 202 -6.31 9.98 8.14
N PHE A 203 -5.85 11.22 7.95
CA PHE A 203 -4.44 11.50 7.69
C PHE A 203 -3.70 11.70 9.02
N ASP A 204 -2.55 11.02 9.16
CA ASP A 204 -1.70 11.12 10.35
C ASP A 204 -0.35 11.74 10.00
N THR A 205 0.05 12.76 10.75
CA THR A 205 1.36 13.40 10.57
C THR A 205 2.53 12.61 11.15
N THR A 206 2.26 11.50 11.84
CA THR A 206 3.28 10.59 12.37
C THR A 206 3.88 9.76 11.24
N GLU A 207 5.19 9.73 11.13
CA GLU A 207 5.89 8.90 10.14
C GLU A 207 6.00 7.47 10.67
N THR A 208 5.24 6.54 10.06
CA THR A 208 5.24 5.12 10.44
C THR A 208 5.42 4.17 9.26
N PHE A 209 5.65 4.70 8.06
CA PHE A 209 5.84 3.93 6.84
C PHE A 209 7.03 4.45 6.04
N GLN A 210 7.78 3.55 5.40
CA GLN A 210 8.89 3.85 4.51
C GLN A 210 8.57 3.35 3.10
N TYR A 211 8.41 4.30 2.18
CA TYR A 211 8.15 4.05 0.77
C TYR A 211 9.46 4.03 -0.02
N ARG A 212 9.74 2.92 -0.70
CA ARG A 212 10.97 2.80 -1.48
C ARG A 212 10.78 3.37 -2.88
N ARG A 213 11.75 4.22 -3.27
CA ARG A 213 11.85 4.72 -4.65
C ARG A 213 13.10 4.21 -5.31
N PHE A 214 12.91 3.55 -6.43
CA PHE A 214 13.99 3.23 -7.34
C PHE A 214 14.14 4.36 -8.38
N ALA A 215 15.38 4.61 -8.85
CA ALA A 215 15.64 5.55 -9.94
C ALA A 215 14.87 5.17 -11.22
N GLU A 216 14.59 3.89 -11.40
CA GLU A 216 13.89 3.30 -12.54
C GLU A 216 12.58 2.59 -12.13
N SER A 217 11.70 3.23 -11.36
CA SER A 217 10.37 2.64 -11.06
C SER A 217 9.51 2.54 -12.33
N LEU A 218 8.52 1.61 -12.35
CA LEU A 218 7.58 1.45 -13.48
C LEU A 218 6.93 2.80 -13.85
N SER A 219 6.46 3.56 -12.84
CA SER A 219 5.89 4.89 -13.03
C SER A 219 6.89 5.93 -13.55
N SER A 220 8.20 5.71 -13.36
CA SER A 220 9.27 6.58 -13.88
C SER A 220 9.67 6.21 -15.31
N LYS A 221 9.70 4.93 -15.65
CA LYS A 221 10.00 4.44 -17.02
C LYS A 221 8.92 4.85 -18.03
N GLU A 222 7.67 4.91 -17.61
CA GLU A 222 6.55 5.28 -18.50
C GLU A 222 6.32 6.79 -18.63
N LYS A 223 7.06 7.63 -17.92
CA LYS A 223 7.15 9.08 -18.20
C LYS A 223 7.84 9.40 -19.53
N GLY A 224 8.59 8.43 -20.10
CA GLY A 224 9.32 8.55 -21.35
C GLY A 224 8.50 8.04 -22.55
N LYS A 225 8.28 8.89 -23.53
CA LYS A 225 7.90 8.67 -24.95
C LYS A 225 6.53 8.05 -25.31
N ASN A 226 5.85 7.26 -24.50
CA ASN A 226 4.57 6.63 -24.92
C ASN A 226 3.33 7.12 -24.17
N GLY A 227 3.45 8.00 -23.21
CA GLY A 227 2.33 8.75 -22.63
C GLY A 227 1.18 7.91 -22.09
N ILE A 228 1.42 6.65 -21.61
CA ILE A 228 0.33 5.81 -21.05
C ILE A 228 -0.34 6.57 -19.91
N ARG A 229 0.43 7.10 -18.96
CA ARG A 229 -0.10 7.91 -17.88
C ARG A 229 -0.92 9.09 -18.38
N PHE A 230 -0.43 9.81 -19.40
CA PHE A 230 -1.15 10.96 -19.99
C PHE A 230 -2.43 10.55 -20.73
N LYS A 231 -2.50 9.31 -21.25
CA LYS A 231 -3.73 8.76 -21.85
C LYS A 231 -4.74 8.32 -20.80
N GLU A 232 -4.29 7.87 -19.64
CA GLU A 232 -5.15 7.48 -18.52
C GLU A 232 -5.66 8.69 -17.72
N GLU A 233 -4.95 9.84 -17.77
CA GLU A 233 -5.34 11.11 -17.13
C GLU A 233 -6.39 11.91 -17.93
N LYS A 234 -6.70 11.50 -19.18
CA LYS A 234 -7.73 12.11 -20.04
C LYS A 234 -9.04 11.36 -19.94
#